data_bd8d1cf1287b1668fb429893a4e26f0a
#
_entry.id   bd8d1cf1287b1668fb429893a4e26f0a
#
_cell.length_a   1.000
_cell.length_b   1.000
_cell.length_c   1.000
_cell.angle_alpha   90.00
_cell.angle_beta   90.00
_cell.angle_gamma   90.00
#
_symmetry.space_group_name_H-M   'P 1'
#
loop_
_entity.id
_entity.type
_entity.pdbx_description
1 polymer ?
#
loop_
_entity_poly.entity_id
_entity_poly.type
_entity_poly.pdbx_seq_one_letter_code
_entity_poly.pdbx_strand_id
1 'polypeptide(L)'
;MENTSTATIPSIASILKKISDDKALILFNHIAVSAGDRYIPLREMNLTTKQYYSRISGLLSVGLIRRDKGKYSLTLLGKVVYDSQMTIGKTLAYYWKLKAIDSIEMSASVTSGIPEGERVQLINALIDNHHIKDILMKTISVSSSESRTTVSERTPPIEQKITI
;
A
#
# COMPACT_ATOMS: atom_id res chain seq x y z
N MET A 1 -10.51 26.07 -31.44
CA MET A 1 -9.77 26.35 -30.19
C MET A 1 -9.90 25.10 -29.32
N GLU A 2 -8.92 24.18 -29.43
CA GLU A 2 -8.89 22.95 -28.61
C GLU A 2 -8.40 23.31 -27.21
N ASN A 3 -9.30 23.22 -26.24
CA ASN A 3 -8.94 23.25 -24.85
C ASN A 3 -8.28 21.90 -24.51
N THR A 4 -6.98 21.79 -24.71
CA THR A 4 -6.16 20.73 -24.10
C THR A 4 -6.14 20.98 -22.59
N SER A 5 -7.15 20.47 -21.90
CA SER A 5 -7.12 20.30 -20.45
C SER A 5 -5.95 19.37 -20.14
N THR A 6 -4.83 19.93 -19.70
CA THR A 6 -3.71 19.16 -19.15
C THR A 6 -4.23 18.40 -17.96
N ALA A 7 -4.56 17.11 -18.18
CA ALA A 7 -4.99 16.23 -17.12
C ALA A 7 -3.84 16.09 -16.12
N THR A 8 -3.92 16.82 -15.01
CA THR A 8 -2.93 16.77 -13.94
C THR A 8 -2.94 15.35 -13.35
N ILE A 9 -1.80 14.66 -13.39
CA ILE A 9 -1.65 13.34 -12.77
C ILE A 9 -1.88 13.49 -11.27
N PRO A 10 -2.82 12.75 -10.65
CA PRO A 10 -3.09 12.86 -9.24
C PRO A 10 -1.88 12.36 -8.41
N SER A 11 -1.52 13.06 -7.34
CA SER A 11 -0.51 12.59 -6.41
C SER A 11 -1.06 11.49 -5.50
N ILE A 12 -0.16 10.64 -4.96
CA ILE A 12 -0.53 9.63 -3.95
C ILE A 12 -1.27 10.29 -2.79
N ALA A 13 -0.76 11.42 -2.29
CA ALA A 13 -1.38 12.16 -1.19
C ALA A 13 -2.81 12.62 -1.53
N SER A 14 -3.06 13.08 -2.77
CA SER A 14 -4.39 13.48 -3.20
C SER A 14 -5.37 12.30 -3.26
N ILE A 15 -4.93 11.14 -3.72
CA ILE A 15 -5.72 9.90 -3.75
C ILE A 15 -6.07 9.46 -2.32
N LEU A 16 -5.06 9.32 -1.46
CA LEU A 16 -5.25 8.88 -0.07
C LEU A 16 -6.18 9.82 0.68
N LYS A 17 -6.03 11.15 0.52
CA LYS A 17 -6.90 12.14 1.13
C LYS A 17 -8.39 11.97 0.73
N LYS A 18 -8.66 11.50 -0.50
CA LYS A 18 -10.04 11.32 -0.97
C LYS A 18 -10.69 10.04 -0.46
N ILE A 19 -9.93 9.05 -0.03
CA ILE A 19 -10.43 7.78 0.51
C ILE A 19 -10.18 7.62 2.01
N SER A 20 -9.54 8.57 2.69
CA SER A 20 -9.20 8.49 4.12
C SER A 20 -10.39 8.71 5.07
N ASP A 21 -11.49 9.26 4.59
CA ASP A 21 -12.73 9.44 5.37
C ASP A 21 -13.58 8.16 5.26
N ASP A 22 -14.01 7.61 6.39
CA ASP A 22 -14.79 6.36 6.46
C ASP A 22 -15.97 6.33 5.49
N LYS A 23 -16.70 7.43 5.39
CA LYS A 23 -17.86 7.53 4.49
C LYS A 23 -17.45 7.56 3.01
N ALA A 24 -16.31 8.18 2.68
CA ALA A 24 -15.77 8.16 1.32
C ALA A 24 -15.27 6.76 0.95
N LEU A 25 -14.65 6.07 1.91
CA LEU A 25 -14.18 4.69 1.76
C LEU A 25 -15.34 3.72 1.54
N ILE A 26 -16.41 3.81 2.34
CA ILE A 26 -17.62 3.01 2.19
C ILE A 26 -18.25 3.25 0.81
N LEU A 27 -18.36 4.52 0.39
CA LEU A 27 -18.91 4.88 -0.91
C LEU A 27 -18.07 4.34 -2.08
N PHE A 28 -16.75 4.45 -1.98
CA PHE A 28 -15.82 3.92 -2.97
C PHE A 28 -15.94 2.39 -3.10
N ASN A 29 -15.99 1.69 -1.96
CA ASN A 29 -16.18 0.24 -1.92
C ASN A 29 -17.54 -0.18 -2.49
N HIS A 30 -18.59 0.56 -2.18
CA HIS A 30 -19.92 0.28 -2.74
C HIS A 30 -19.91 0.40 -4.27
N ILE A 31 -19.31 1.46 -4.83
CA ILE A 31 -19.17 1.64 -6.28
C ILE A 31 -18.36 0.50 -6.91
N ALA A 32 -17.32 0.01 -6.21
CA ALA A 32 -16.50 -1.10 -6.67
C ALA A 32 -17.29 -2.40 -6.80
N VAL A 33 -18.13 -2.70 -5.83
CA VAL A 33 -18.91 -3.95 -5.75
C VAL A 33 -20.17 -3.89 -6.61
N SER A 34 -20.86 -2.74 -6.65
CA SER A 34 -22.16 -2.59 -7.35
C SER A 34 -22.04 -2.57 -8.87
N ALA A 35 -20.82 -2.63 -9.43
CA ALA A 35 -20.56 -2.75 -10.88
C ALA A 35 -21.40 -1.81 -11.78
N GLY A 36 -21.75 -0.63 -11.26
CA GLY A 36 -22.49 0.38 -12.01
C GLY A 36 -24.01 0.38 -11.78
N ASP A 37 -24.48 -0.17 -10.70
CA ASP A 37 -25.90 0.01 -10.30
C ASP A 37 -26.22 1.50 -10.10
N ARG A 38 -27.44 1.89 -10.49
CA ARG A 38 -27.90 3.28 -10.32
C ARG A 38 -28.23 3.62 -8.89
N TYR A 39 -28.53 2.60 -8.07
CA TYR A 39 -28.98 2.81 -6.71
C TYR A 39 -27.82 2.76 -5.74
N ILE A 40 -27.60 3.87 -5.05
CA ILE A 40 -26.68 3.95 -3.93
C ILE A 40 -27.51 4.22 -2.68
N PRO A 41 -27.51 3.30 -1.70
CA PRO A 41 -28.36 3.41 -0.51
C PRO A 41 -27.81 4.46 0.47
N LEU A 42 -28.07 5.74 0.21
CA LEU A 42 -27.56 6.87 1.02
C LEU A 42 -27.93 6.76 2.49
N ARG A 43 -29.14 6.23 2.78
CA ARG A 43 -29.63 6.05 4.17
C ARG A 43 -28.82 4.99 4.90
N GLU A 44 -28.50 3.87 4.26
CA GLU A 44 -27.70 2.79 4.85
C GLU A 44 -26.26 3.24 5.12
N MET A 45 -25.72 4.12 4.27
CA MET A 45 -24.40 4.71 4.45
C MET A 45 -24.37 5.90 5.42
N ASN A 46 -25.51 6.27 5.98
CA ASN A 46 -25.63 7.43 6.85
C ASN A 46 -25.06 8.72 6.23
N LEU A 47 -25.38 8.94 4.93
CA LEU A 47 -24.92 10.07 4.14
C LEU A 47 -26.06 11.04 3.85
N THR A 48 -25.80 12.34 4.04
CA THR A 48 -26.65 13.38 3.47
C THR A 48 -26.36 13.54 1.98
N THR A 49 -27.34 14.05 1.22
CA THR A 49 -27.17 14.30 -0.22
C THR A 49 -25.96 15.20 -0.51
N LYS A 50 -25.73 16.22 0.30
CA LYS A 50 -24.55 17.12 0.16
C LYS A 50 -23.24 16.37 0.37
N GLN A 51 -23.18 15.53 1.40
CA GLN A 51 -21.99 14.71 1.69
C GLN A 51 -21.71 13.70 0.58
N TYR A 52 -22.73 13.08 0.04
CA TYR A 52 -22.63 12.18 -1.09
C TYR A 52 -22.00 12.85 -2.32
N TYR A 53 -22.61 13.95 -2.80
CA TYR A 53 -22.10 14.63 -3.98
C TYR A 53 -20.69 15.20 -3.80
N SER A 54 -20.36 15.69 -2.61
CA SER A 54 -19.00 16.17 -2.30
C SER A 54 -17.95 15.03 -2.44
N ARG A 55 -18.27 13.83 -1.94
CA ARG A 55 -17.36 12.67 -2.04
C ARG A 55 -17.26 12.12 -3.45
N ILE A 56 -18.40 12.01 -4.15
CA ILE A 56 -18.41 11.62 -5.57
C ILE A 56 -17.54 12.57 -6.39
N SER A 57 -17.71 13.89 -6.22
CA SER A 57 -16.88 14.88 -6.89
C SER A 57 -15.40 14.72 -6.57
N GLY A 58 -15.09 14.43 -5.29
CA GLY A 58 -13.72 14.13 -4.87
C GLY A 58 -13.12 12.90 -5.54
N LEU A 59 -13.87 11.80 -5.62
CA LEU A 59 -13.41 10.56 -6.29
C LEU A 59 -13.26 10.74 -7.81
N LEU A 60 -14.16 11.51 -8.44
CA LEU A 60 -14.08 11.88 -9.86
C LEU A 60 -12.83 12.74 -10.13
N SER A 61 -12.56 13.74 -9.27
CA SER A 61 -11.46 14.70 -9.48
C SER A 61 -10.07 14.06 -9.45
N VAL A 62 -9.90 12.94 -8.72
CA VAL A 62 -8.65 12.17 -8.69
C VAL A 62 -8.67 10.96 -9.63
N GLY A 63 -9.71 10.83 -10.47
CA GLY A 63 -9.80 9.79 -11.48
C GLY A 63 -10.00 8.36 -10.95
N LEU A 64 -10.47 8.17 -9.71
CA LEU A 64 -10.76 6.84 -9.16
C LEU A 64 -12.04 6.24 -9.72
N ILE A 65 -13.03 7.08 -9.98
CA ILE A 65 -14.29 6.67 -10.59
C ILE A 65 -14.56 7.48 -11.85
N ARG A 66 -15.42 6.95 -12.70
CA ARG A 66 -15.98 7.64 -13.86
C ARG A 66 -17.50 7.56 -13.83
N ARG A 67 -18.13 8.52 -14.49
CA ARG A 67 -19.57 8.54 -14.70
C ARG A 67 -19.89 8.19 -16.15
N ASP A 68 -20.71 7.18 -16.36
CA ASP A 68 -21.24 6.82 -17.68
C ASP A 68 -22.74 6.57 -17.60
N LYS A 69 -23.53 7.25 -18.46
CA LYS A 69 -24.98 7.12 -18.55
C LYS A 69 -25.71 7.20 -17.19
N GLY A 70 -25.23 8.09 -16.31
CA GLY A 70 -25.81 8.30 -14.98
C GLY A 70 -25.40 7.27 -13.91
N LYS A 71 -24.49 6.35 -14.23
CA LYS A 71 -23.93 5.35 -13.33
C LYS A 71 -22.47 5.69 -13.00
N TYR A 72 -22.02 5.26 -11.83
CA TYR A 72 -20.61 5.36 -11.45
C TYR A 72 -19.93 4.00 -11.52
N SER A 73 -18.71 3.97 -12.01
CA SER A 73 -17.88 2.77 -12.07
C SER A 73 -16.42 3.12 -11.80
N LEU A 74 -15.62 2.14 -11.35
CA LEU A 74 -14.19 2.34 -11.17
C LEU A 74 -13.50 2.55 -12.52
N THR A 75 -12.51 3.45 -12.53
CA THR A 75 -11.51 3.51 -13.59
C THR A 75 -10.49 2.38 -13.42
N LEU A 76 -9.54 2.21 -14.35
CA LEU A 76 -8.42 1.28 -14.16
C LEU A 76 -7.59 1.67 -12.94
N LEU A 77 -7.29 2.96 -12.75
CA LEU A 77 -6.64 3.46 -11.54
C LEU A 77 -7.46 3.13 -10.29
N GLY A 78 -8.78 3.37 -10.33
CA GLY A 78 -9.67 3.03 -9.23
C GLY A 78 -9.67 1.55 -8.86
N LYS A 79 -9.58 0.64 -9.84
CA LYS A 79 -9.48 -0.80 -9.59
C LYS A 79 -8.17 -1.17 -8.86
N VAL A 80 -7.04 -0.60 -9.29
CA VAL A 80 -5.74 -0.84 -8.64
C VAL A 80 -5.75 -0.31 -7.20
N VAL A 81 -6.29 0.90 -6.97
CA VAL A 81 -6.40 1.50 -5.63
C VAL A 81 -7.34 0.67 -4.75
N TYR A 82 -8.46 0.18 -5.29
CA TYR A 82 -9.38 -0.70 -4.56
C TYR A 82 -8.70 -2.01 -4.13
N ASP A 83 -7.96 -2.67 -5.01
CA ASP A 83 -7.24 -3.91 -4.70
C ASP A 83 -6.15 -3.68 -3.63
N SER A 84 -5.40 -2.59 -3.75
CA SER A 84 -4.40 -2.18 -2.74
C SER A 84 -5.04 -1.95 -1.37
N GLN A 85 -6.20 -1.28 -1.32
CA GLN A 85 -6.96 -1.05 -0.10
C GLN A 85 -7.46 -2.37 0.50
N MET A 86 -7.96 -3.29 -0.33
CA MET A 86 -8.37 -4.62 0.13
C MET A 86 -7.20 -5.42 0.71
N THR A 87 -6.00 -5.25 0.16
CA THR A 87 -4.78 -5.85 0.69
C THR A 87 -4.47 -5.29 2.09
N ILE A 88 -4.55 -3.97 2.27
CA ILE A 88 -4.38 -3.34 3.60
C ILE A 88 -5.40 -3.91 4.59
N GLY A 89 -6.68 -4.00 4.20
CA GLY A 89 -7.74 -4.56 5.05
C GLY A 89 -7.47 -6.01 5.46
N LYS A 90 -7.03 -6.86 4.52
CA LYS A 90 -6.63 -8.24 4.81
C LYS A 90 -5.42 -8.29 5.76
N THR A 91 -4.45 -7.39 5.59
CA THR A 91 -3.26 -7.30 6.44
C THR A 91 -3.61 -6.98 7.89
N LEU A 92 -4.65 -6.18 8.13
CA LEU A 92 -5.13 -5.88 9.49
C LEU A 92 -5.62 -7.14 10.24
N ALA A 93 -6.12 -8.16 9.54
CA ALA A 93 -6.46 -9.44 10.16
C ALA A 93 -5.24 -10.18 10.72
N TYR A 94 -4.05 -9.89 10.21
CA TYR A 94 -2.79 -10.45 10.68
C TYR A 94 -2.04 -9.54 11.66
N TYR A 95 -2.64 -8.44 12.12
CA TYR A 95 -1.97 -7.41 12.93
C TYR A 95 -1.15 -7.98 14.09
N TRP A 96 -1.74 -8.87 14.91
CA TRP A 96 -1.05 -9.45 16.05
C TRP A 96 0.06 -10.43 15.66
N LYS A 97 -0.12 -11.18 14.57
CA LYS A 97 0.91 -12.07 14.02
C LYS A 97 2.11 -11.27 13.50
N LEU A 98 1.86 -10.18 12.78
CA LEU A 98 2.90 -9.27 12.30
C LEU A 98 3.65 -8.63 13.48
N LYS A 99 2.92 -8.15 14.48
CA LYS A 99 3.52 -7.59 15.69
C LYS A 99 4.36 -8.60 16.46
N ALA A 100 3.98 -9.88 16.48
CA ALA A 100 4.77 -10.93 17.07
C ALA A 100 6.09 -11.17 16.31
N ILE A 101 6.04 -11.16 14.96
CA ILE A 101 7.24 -11.25 14.11
C ILE A 101 8.19 -10.09 14.42
N ASP A 102 7.69 -8.85 14.42
CA ASP A 102 8.47 -7.65 14.73
C ASP A 102 9.15 -7.76 16.12
N SER A 103 8.42 -8.25 17.13
CA SER A 103 8.95 -8.39 18.49
C SER A 103 10.07 -9.42 18.57
N ILE A 104 9.97 -10.54 17.85
CA ILE A 104 11.00 -11.56 17.75
C ILE A 104 12.24 -11.00 17.04
N GLU A 105 12.06 -10.28 15.92
CA GLU A 105 13.15 -9.63 15.19
C GLU A 105 13.88 -8.60 16.04
N MET A 106 13.15 -7.75 16.77
CA MET A 106 13.75 -6.76 17.69
C MET A 106 14.53 -7.45 18.83
N SER A 107 14.04 -8.53 19.41
CA SER A 107 14.72 -9.25 20.46
C SER A 107 16.00 -9.94 19.95
N ALA A 108 15.96 -10.50 18.76
CA ALA A 108 17.09 -11.17 18.14
C ALA A 108 18.18 -10.17 17.66
N SER A 109 17.81 -8.95 17.27
CA SER A 109 18.75 -7.92 16.82
C SER A 109 19.75 -7.51 17.93
N VAL A 110 19.41 -7.72 19.21
CA VAL A 110 20.27 -7.45 20.35
C VAL A 110 21.39 -8.51 20.47
N THR A 111 21.19 -9.71 19.95
CA THR A 111 22.14 -10.83 20.15
C THR A 111 22.91 -11.21 18.88
N SER A 112 22.33 -11.29 17.72
CA SER A 112 23.00 -11.65 16.44
C SER A 112 22.07 -11.55 15.21
N GLY A 113 20.83 -11.12 15.40
CA GLY A 113 19.81 -11.21 14.38
C GLY A 113 19.24 -12.62 14.21
N ILE A 114 18.05 -12.72 13.58
CA ILE A 114 17.48 -14.00 13.18
C ILE A 114 18.10 -14.42 11.87
N PRO A 115 18.61 -15.65 11.71
CA PRO A 115 19.02 -16.17 10.42
C PRO A 115 17.89 -16.04 9.39
N GLU A 116 18.21 -15.66 8.15
CA GLU A 116 17.23 -15.43 7.08
C GLU A 116 16.29 -16.64 6.88
N GLY A 117 16.82 -17.86 6.96
CA GLY A 117 16.05 -19.09 6.87
C GLY A 117 14.99 -19.24 7.96
N GLU A 118 15.31 -18.90 9.20
CA GLU A 118 14.36 -18.95 10.34
C GLU A 118 13.28 -17.88 10.21
N ARG A 119 13.65 -16.69 9.72
CA ARG A 119 12.70 -15.61 9.44
C ARG A 119 11.68 -16.03 8.39
N VAL A 120 12.12 -16.66 7.31
CA VAL A 120 11.26 -17.21 6.25
C VAL A 120 10.31 -18.27 6.82
N GLN A 121 10.81 -19.19 7.67
CA GLN A 121 9.98 -20.20 8.32
C GLN A 121 8.93 -19.57 9.23
N LEU A 122 9.29 -18.56 10.02
CA LEU A 122 8.39 -17.85 10.92
C LEU A 122 7.24 -17.18 10.14
N ILE A 123 7.56 -16.45 9.05
CA ILE A 123 6.56 -15.82 8.18
C ILE A 123 5.65 -16.89 7.58
N ASN A 124 6.19 -17.99 7.08
CA ASN A 124 5.42 -19.07 6.48
C ASN A 124 4.47 -19.74 7.48
N ALA A 125 4.88 -19.88 8.72
CA ALA A 125 4.06 -20.49 9.78
C ALA A 125 2.92 -19.57 10.26
N LEU A 126 3.15 -18.26 10.32
CA LEU A 126 2.19 -17.32 10.89
C LEU A 126 1.24 -16.71 9.87
N ILE A 127 1.69 -16.52 8.63
CA ILE A 127 0.93 -15.83 7.59
C ILE A 127 0.46 -16.84 6.54
N ASP A 128 -0.85 -16.98 6.37
CA ASP A 128 -1.42 -17.90 5.37
C ASP A 128 -1.65 -17.23 4.00
N ASN A 129 -1.77 -15.88 3.96
CA ASN A 129 -2.05 -15.14 2.75
C ASN A 129 -0.81 -14.98 1.87
N HIS A 130 -0.83 -15.56 0.66
CA HIS A 130 0.29 -15.56 -0.29
C HIS A 130 0.77 -14.15 -0.65
N HIS A 131 -0.15 -13.24 -0.93
CA HIS A 131 0.20 -11.88 -1.34
C HIS A 131 0.92 -11.10 -0.22
N ILE A 132 0.47 -11.27 1.03
CA ILE A 132 1.14 -10.67 2.20
C ILE A 132 2.52 -11.30 2.40
N LYS A 133 2.64 -12.64 2.25
CA LYS A 133 3.94 -13.32 2.29
C LYS A 133 4.90 -12.75 1.26
N ASP A 134 4.48 -12.59 0.01
CA ASP A 134 5.32 -12.07 -1.06
C ASP A 134 5.84 -10.65 -0.77
N ILE A 135 5.01 -9.80 -0.16
CA ILE A 135 5.43 -8.46 0.27
C ILE A 135 6.52 -8.56 1.35
N LEU A 136 6.31 -9.40 2.38
CA LEU A 136 7.25 -9.57 3.48
C LEU A 136 8.58 -10.18 3.00
N MET A 137 8.54 -11.18 2.11
CA MET A 137 9.73 -11.81 1.53
C MET A 137 10.55 -10.85 0.67
N LYS A 138 9.90 -9.99 -0.13
CA LYS A 138 10.61 -8.96 -0.92
C LYS A 138 11.35 -7.97 -0.03
N THR A 139 10.80 -7.61 1.11
CA THR A 139 11.44 -6.69 2.06
C THR A 139 12.73 -7.29 2.63
N ILE A 140 12.77 -8.61 2.84
CA ILE A 140 13.96 -9.34 3.30
C ILE A 140 15.09 -9.27 2.27
N SER A 141 14.79 -9.51 0.99
CA SER A 141 15.80 -9.54 -0.08
C SER A 141 16.46 -8.17 -0.31
N VAL A 142 15.73 -7.07 -0.08
CA VAL A 142 16.27 -5.71 -0.20
C VAL A 142 17.23 -5.38 0.95
N SER A 143 16.89 -5.74 2.19
CA SER A 143 17.76 -5.49 3.36
C SER A 143 19.08 -6.28 3.29
N SER A 144 19.06 -7.49 2.72
CA SER A 144 20.26 -8.32 2.54
C SER A 144 21.22 -7.77 1.47
N SER A 145 20.72 -7.05 0.48
CA SER A 145 21.54 -6.45 -0.59
C SER A 145 22.27 -5.17 -0.13
N GLU A 146 21.64 -4.36 0.71
CA GLU A 146 22.25 -3.14 1.25
C GLU A 146 23.39 -3.43 2.25
N SER A 147 23.27 -4.51 3.03
CA SER A 147 24.32 -4.91 3.99
C SER A 147 25.60 -5.41 3.33
N ARG A 148 25.56 -5.85 2.06
CA ARG A 148 26.75 -6.33 1.32
C ARG A 148 27.55 -5.22 0.66
N THR A 149 26.97 -4.05 0.41
CA THR A 149 27.66 -2.95 -0.29
C THR A 149 28.53 -2.12 0.64
N THR A 150 28.32 -2.15 1.95
CA THR A 150 29.08 -1.34 2.91
C THR A 150 30.37 -1.97 3.46
N VAL A 151 30.66 -3.23 3.13
CA VAL A 151 31.86 -3.95 3.65
C VAL A 151 33.04 -3.91 2.68
N SER A 152 32.86 -3.49 1.40
CA SER A 152 33.90 -3.56 0.38
C SER A 152 34.80 -2.33 0.23
N GLU A 153 34.61 -1.27 1.01
CA GLU A 153 35.36 0.00 0.85
C GLU A 153 36.08 0.46 2.11
N ARG A 154 36.87 -0.40 2.78
CA ARG A 154 37.86 0.06 3.76
C ARG A 154 39.09 -0.85 3.78
N THR A 155 39.94 -0.72 2.76
CA THR A 155 41.35 -1.11 2.89
C THR A 155 42.19 0.07 2.43
N PRO A 156 42.88 0.80 3.34
CA PRO A 156 43.83 1.84 2.92
C PRO A 156 45.11 1.17 2.41
N PRO A 157 45.81 1.74 1.38
CA PRO A 157 47.07 1.22 0.89
C PRO A 157 48.20 1.44 1.91
N ILE A 158 48.94 0.37 2.17
CA ILE A 158 50.15 0.40 2.98
C ILE A 158 51.27 1.03 2.13
N GLU A 159 51.65 2.28 2.46
CA GLU A 159 52.86 2.90 1.97
C GLU A 159 54.08 2.25 2.64
N GLN A 160 54.85 1.47 1.91
CA GLN A 160 56.21 1.06 2.27
C GLN A 160 57.19 2.22 1.97
N LYS A 161 57.65 2.96 2.97
CA LYS A 161 58.82 3.80 2.85
C LYS A 161 60.05 2.94 2.94
N ILE A 162 60.79 2.81 1.84
CA ILE A 162 62.15 2.35 1.80
C ILE A 162 63.04 3.55 2.01
N THR A 163 63.84 3.54 3.09
CA THR A 163 64.89 4.52 3.36
C THR A 163 66.23 3.89 2.95
N ILE A 164 66.98 4.61 2.14
CA ILE A 164 68.39 4.39 1.82
C ILE A 164 69.20 5.16 2.87
#